data_c51d75e79bb314afad583611e61f4b05
#
_entry.id   c51d75e79bb314afad583611e61f4b05
#
_cell.length_a   1.000
_cell.length_b   1.000
_cell.length_c   1.000
_cell.angle_alpha   90.00
_cell.angle_beta   90.00
_cell.angle_gamma   90.00
#
_symmetry.space_group_name_H-M   'P 1'
#
loop_
_entity.id
_entity.type
_entity.pdbx_description
1 polymer ?
#
loop_
_entity_poly.entity_id
_entity_poly.type
_entity_poly.pdbx_seq_one_letter_code
_entity_poly.pdbx_strand_id
1 'polypeptide(L)'
;MTEPSERLRNELSEALRQGLVEEAKDLTQQALSAGEDPLDLIQNVLVPTLSEVGRQFQAFEIFLPELMAAGDAAQAATHILEAEIVAAGGQSASLGTIVLGTVQNDIHDIGKNIVKTLLSSHGFKVIDIGRDVAPSKFLEAAEREKADIVAMSALMTTTRPATRSTINLFTEAGARLNYKIILGGGCIDQAWVNEIGADGYAADAAGAVDLCKKLVQR
;
A
#
# COMPACT_ATOMS: atom_id res chain seq x y z
N MET A 1 0.23 8.10 -29.42
CA MET A 1 -1.06 7.60 -28.89
C MET A 1 -2.12 7.82 -29.95
N THR A 2 -3.01 6.88 -30.15
CA THR A 2 -4.16 7.05 -31.07
C THR A 2 -5.35 7.66 -30.29
N GLU A 3 -6.27 8.39 -30.96
CA GLU A 3 -7.47 8.96 -30.29
C GLU A 3 -8.26 7.92 -29.45
N PRO A 4 -8.44 6.65 -29.89
CA PRO A 4 -9.12 5.63 -29.09
C PRO A 4 -8.37 5.25 -27.80
N SER A 5 -7.04 5.23 -27.81
CA SER A 5 -6.20 4.94 -26.65
C SER A 5 -6.33 6.03 -25.57
N GLU A 6 -6.28 7.29 -25.97
CA GLU A 6 -6.42 8.41 -25.04
C GLU A 6 -7.82 8.46 -24.40
N ARG A 7 -8.84 8.12 -25.17
CA ARG A 7 -10.20 8.01 -24.66
C ARG A 7 -10.32 6.92 -23.59
N LEU A 8 -9.82 5.70 -23.83
CA LEU A 8 -9.87 4.60 -22.85
C LEU A 8 -9.12 4.95 -21.55
N ARG A 9 -7.98 5.63 -21.66
CA ARG A 9 -7.21 6.11 -20.51
C ARG A 9 -7.99 7.12 -19.66
N ASN A 10 -8.67 8.05 -20.32
CA ASN A 10 -9.49 9.05 -19.62
C ASN A 10 -10.72 8.42 -18.96
N GLU A 11 -11.40 7.50 -19.64
CA GLU A 11 -12.52 6.75 -19.09
C GLU A 11 -12.07 5.89 -17.88
N LEU A 12 -10.93 5.22 -17.96
CA LEU A 12 -10.36 4.46 -16.86
C LEU A 12 -10.02 5.37 -15.67
N SER A 13 -9.39 6.53 -15.92
CA SER A 13 -9.11 7.50 -14.86
C SER A 13 -10.38 7.95 -14.15
N GLU A 14 -11.47 8.18 -14.91
CA GLU A 14 -12.74 8.60 -14.33
C GLU A 14 -13.41 7.47 -13.52
N ALA A 15 -13.42 6.24 -14.03
CA ALA A 15 -13.92 5.08 -13.33
C ALA A 15 -13.18 4.85 -12.00
N LEU A 16 -11.86 5.05 -11.99
CA LEU A 16 -11.04 4.98 -10.76
C LEU A 16 -11.44 6.05 -9.75
N ARG A 17 -11.58 7.33 -10.17
CA ARG A 17 -11.97 8.43 -9.28
C ARG A 17 -13.33 8.19 -8.64
N GLN A 18 -14.27 7.66 -9.43
CA GLN A 18 -15.63 7.38 -8.96
C GLN A 18 -15.75 6.07 -8.18
N GLY A 19 -14.68 5.27 -8.10
CA GLY A 19 -14.69 3.98 -7.41
C GLY A 19 -15.54 2.91 -8.09
N LEU A 20 -15.71 2.99 -9.40
CA LEU A 20 -16.52 2.08 -10.22
C LEU A 20 -15.72 0.81 -10.55
N VAL A 21 -15.68 -0.14 -9.60
CA VAL A 21 -14.82 -1.34 -9.66
C VAL A 21 -15.00 -2.15 -10.94
N GLU A 22 -16.23 -2.49 -11.32
CA GLU A 22 -16.48 -3.34 -12.49
C GLU A 22 -16.15 -2.58 -13.80
N GLU A 23 -16.47 -1.30 -13.87
CA GLU A 23 -16.13 -0.47 -15.04
C GLU A 23 -14.62 -0.29 -15.19
N ALA A 24 -13.90 -0.09 -14.08
CA ALA A 24 -12.43 -0.02 -14.07
C ALA A 24 -11.79 -1.33 -14.57
N LYS A 25 -12.33 -2.49 -14.19
CA LYS A 25 -11.90 -3.79 -14.71
C LYS A 25 -12.12 -3.91 -16.22
N ASP A 26 -13.33 -3.59 -16.66
CA ASP A 26 -13.70 -3.70 -18.07
C ASP A 26 -12.85 -2.77 -18.96
N LEU A 27 -12.65 -1.53 -18.53
CA LEU A 27 -11.81 -0.55 -19.24
C LEU A 27 -10.33 -0.98 -19.25
N THR A 28 -9.84 -1.57 -18.16
CA THR A 28 -8.47 -2.11 -18.10
C THR A 28 -8.29 -3.25 -19.11
N GLN A 29 -9.25 -4.18 -19.21
CA GLN A 29 -9.21 -5.26 -20.18
C GLN A 29 -9.32 -4.76 -21.63
N GLN A 30 -10.15 -3.75 -21.87
CA GLN A 30 -10.26 -3.11 -23.18
C GLN A 30 -8.94 -2.44 -23.58
N ALA A 31 -8.29 -1.72 -22.67
CA ALA A 31 -7.02 -1.07 -22.92
C ALA A 31 -5.92 -2.11 -23.26
N LEU A 32 -5.82 -3.20 -22.51
CA LEU A 32 -4.92 -4.31 -22.80
C LEU A 32 -5.22 -4.96 -24.16
N SER A 33 -6.51 -5.18 -24.47
CA SER A 33 -6.94 -5.72 -25.76
C SER A 33 -6.65 -4.79 -26.94
N ALA A 34 -6.58 -3.48 -26.70
CA ALA A 34 -6.17 -2.47 -27.67
C ALA A 34 -4.63 -2.38 -27.83
N GLY A 35 -3.87 -3.19 -27.07
CA GLY A 35 -2.42 -3.25 -27.16
C GLY A 35 -1.69 -2.23 -26.28
N GLU A 36 -2.37 -1.66 -25.28
CA GLU A 36 -1.73 -0.78 -24.30
C GLU A 36 -0.75 -1.58 -23.43
N ASP A 37 0.39 -0.97 -23.13
CA ASP A 37 1.37 -1.56 -22.23
C ASP A 37 0.88 -1.51 -20.78
N PRO A 38 0.81 -2.65 -20.07
CA PRO A 38 0.31 -2.69 -18.70
C PRO A 38 1.14 -1.85 -17.72
N LEU A 39 2.47 -1.74 -17.93
CA LEU A 39 3.33 -0.89 -17.10
C LEU A 39 3.03 0.59 -17.34
N ASP A 40 2.81 0.96 -18.59
CA ASP A 40 2.46 2.33 -18.96
C ASP A 40 1.09 2.74 -18.38
N LEU A 41 0.09 1.86 -18.41
CA LEU A 41 -1.20 2.08 -17.77
C LEU A 41 -1.07 2.32 -16.26
N ILE A 42 -0.25 1.53 -15.57
CA ILE A 42 0.00 1.74 -14.13
C ILE A 42 0.65 3.10 -13.90
N GLN A 43 1.74 3.40 -14.60
CA GLN A 43 2.57 4.57 -14.33
C GLN A 43 1.91 5.88 -14.79
N ASN A 44 1.21 5.87 -15.90
CA ASN A 44 0.70 7.07 -16.55
C ASN A 44 -0.82 7.25 -16.45
N VAL A 45 -1.56 6.25 -15.95
CA VAL A 45 -3.01 6.36 -15.72
C VAL A 45 -3.34 6.14 -14.25
N LEU A 46 -3.06 4.93 -13.69
CA LEU A 46 -3.47 4.60 -12.32
C LEU A 46 -2.78 5.50 -11.30
N VAL A 47 -1.46 5.54 -11.28
CA VAL A 47 -0.68 6.27 -10.27
C VAL A 47 -1.00 7.76 -10.24
N PRO A 48 -1.05 8.49 -11.37
CA PRO A 48 -1.43 9.91 -11.36
C PRO A 48 -2.86 10.14 -10.86
N THR A 49 -3.82 9.31 -11.33
CA THR A 49 -5.22 9.42 -10.92
C THR A 49 -5.38 9.26 -9.41
N LEU A 50 -4.74 8.23 -8.85
CA LEU A 50 -4.84 7.94 -7.42
C LEU A 50 -4.06 8.91 -6.54
N SER A 51 -2.97 9.48 -7.06
CA SER A 51 -2.26 10.57 -6.40
C SER A 51 -3.15 11.80 -6.26
N GLU A 52 -3.96 12.10 -7.28
CA GLU A 52 -4.92 13.19 -7.22
C GLU A 52 -6.07 12.92 -6.25
N VAL A 53 -6.61 11.69 -6.24
CA VAL A 53 -7.61 11.27 -5.23
C VAL A 53 -7.05 11.40 -3.82
N GLY A 54 -5.80 10.98 -3.58
CA GLY A 54 -5.12 11.15 -2.30
C GLY A 54 -4.95 12.62 -1.90
N ARG A 55 -4.61 13.49 -2.86
CA ARG A 55 -4.53 14.94 -2.64
C ARG A 55 -5.88 15.55 -2.26
N GLN A 56 -6.95 15.16 -2.95
CA GLN A 56 -8.31 15.62 -2.67
C GLN A 56 -8.76 15.21 -1.26
N PHE A 57 -8.43 13.99 -0.84
CA PHE A 57 -8.69 13.54 0.53
C PHE A 57 -7.93 14.37 1.56
N GLN A 58 -6.64 14.66 1.33
CA GLN A 58 -5.85 15.51 2.22
C GLN A 58 -6.39 16.95 2.29
N ALA A 59 -6.94 17.46 1.19
CA ALA A 59 -7.56 18.78 1.10
C ALA A 59 -9.00 18.83 1.66
N PHE A 60 -9.54 17.70 2.16
CA PHE A 60 -10.93 17.57 2.60
C PHE A 60 -11.95 17.85 1.48
N GLU A 61 -11.58 17.66 0.23
CA GLU A 61 -12.46 17.79 -0.93
C GLU A 61 -13.31 16.52 -1.13
N ILE A 62 -12.79 15.36 -0.72
CA ILE A 62 -13.49 14.07 -0.64
C ILE A 62 -13.31 13.45 0.75
N PHE A 63 -14.14 12.47 1.09
CA PHE A 63 -14.14 11.79 2.38
C PHE A 63 -13.65 10.34 2.25
N LEU A 64 -13.56 9.65 3.40
CA LEU A 64 -13.04 8.29 3.46
C LEU A 64 -13.78 7.29 2.56
N PRO A 65 -15.12 7.31 2.42
CA PRO A 65 -15.81 6.38 1.53
C PRO A 65 -15.38 6.49 0.07
N GLU A 66 -15.22 7.72 -0.45
CA GLU A 66 -14.77 7.96 -1.83
C GLU A 66 -13.32 7.50 -2.04
N LEU A 67 -12.43 7.80 -1.06
CA LEU A 67 -11.05 7.33 -1.10
C LEU A 67 -10.98 5.80 -1.12
N MET A 68 -11.77 5.13 -0.27
CA MET A 68 -11.81 3.67 -0.21
C MET A 68 -12.34 3.07 -1.51
N ALA A 69 -13.42 3.63 -2.07
CA ALA A 69 -13.99 3.16 -3.33
C ALA A 69 -12.99 3.29 -4.49
N ALA A 70 -12.28 4.42 -4.59
CA ALA A 70 -11.21 4.61 -5.57
C ALA A 70 -10.06 3.62 -5.37
N GLY A 71 -9.68 3.34 -4.13
CA GLY A 71 -8.68 2.33 -3.78
C GLY A 71 -9.08 0.92 -4.21
N ASP A 72 -10.35 0.53 -4.01
CA ASP A 72 -10.87 -0.77 -4.42
C ASP A 72 -10.89 -0.92 -5.96
N ALA A 73 -11.31 0.12 -6.67
CA ALA A 73 -11.30 0.14 -8.13
C ALA A 73 -9.86 0.02 -8.69
N ALA A 74 -8.92 0.74 -8.07
CA ALA A 74 -7.52 0.67 -8.45
C ALA A 74 -6.89 -0.69 -8.17
N GLN A 75 -7.21 -1.30 -7.04
CA GLN A 75 -6.71 -2.63 -6.71
C GLN A 75 -7.20 -3.67 -7.72
N ALA A 76 -8.47 -3.57 -8.14
CA ALA A 76 -9.04 -4.47 -9.14
C ALA A 76 -8.36 -4.31 -10.52
N ALA A 77 -8.14 -3.07 -10.98
CA ALA A 77 -7.41 -2.78 -12.21
C ALA A 77 -5.95 -3.26 -12.15
N THR A 78 -5.24 -2.96 -11.05
CA THR A 78 -3.85 -3.37 -10.83
C THR A 78 -3.70 -4.89 -10.89
N HIS A 79 -4.62 -5.64 -10.30
CA HIS A 79 -4.57 -7.11 -10.32
C HIS A 79 -4.60 -7.68 -11.75
N ILE A 80 -5.41 -7.08 -12.64
CA ILE A 80 -5.48 -7.46 -14.06
C ILE A 80 -4.16 -7.15 -14.76
N LEU A 81 -3.63 -5.93 -14.55
CA LEU A 81 -2.38 -5.50 -15.18
C LEU A 81 -1.17 -6.31 -14.70
N GLU A 82 -1.08 -6.62 -13.41
CA GLU A 82 -0.02 -7.47 -12.85
C GLU A 82 -0.05 -8.90 -13.43
N ALA A 83 -1.25 -9.47 -13.59
CA ALA A 83 -1.40 -10.79 -14.19
C ALA A 83 -0.86 -10.80 -15.63
N GLU A 84 -1.12 -9.75 -16.42
CA GLU A 84 -0.62 -9.62 -17.78
C GLU A 84 0.90 -9.44 -17.83
N ILE A 85 1.47 -8.62 -16.91
CA ILE A 85 2.92 -8.43 -16.81
C ILE A 85 3.63 -9.75 -16.48
N VAL A 86 3.07 -10.53 -15.55
CA VAL A 86 3.61 -11.85 -15.18
C VAL A 86 3.52 -12.81 -16.35
N ALA A 87 2.39 -12.83 -17.08
CA ALA A 87 2.21 -13.66 -18.27
C ALA A 87 3.21 -13.32 -19.40
N ALA A 88 3.54 -12.02 -19.53
CA ALA A 88 4.55 -11.54 -20.49
C ALA A 88 6.01 -11.76 -20.01
N GLY A 89 6.24 -12.32 -18.82
CA GLY A 89 7.56 -12.52 -18.24
C GLY A 89 8.22 -11.25 -17.71
N GLY A 90 7.43 -10.19 -17.50
CA GLY A 90 7.87 -8.92 -16.90
C GLY A 90 7.93 -8.97 -15.37
N GLN A 91 8.61 -7.99 -14.78
CA GLN A 91 8.55 -7.78 -13.32
C GLN A 91 7.32 -6.96 -12.96
N SER A 92 6.73 -7.23 -11.79
CA SER A 92 5.61 -6.43 -11.25
C SER A 92 5.97 -4.94 -11.22
N ALA A 93 5.05 -4.11 -11.67
CA ALA A 93 5.20 -2.65 -11.67
C ALA A 93 4.99 -2.00 -10.29
N SER A 94 4.82 -2.80 -9.24
CA SER A 94 4.68 -2.31 -7.87
C SER A 94 5.92 -1.53 -7.44
N LEU A 95 5.72 -0.38 -6.77
CA LEU A 95 6.82 0.38 -6.14
C LEU A 95 7.55 -0.43 -5.06
N GLY A 96 6.89 -1.46 -4.52
CA GLY A 96 7.41 -2.36 -3.51
C GLY A 96 6.28 -3.09 -2.78
N THR A 97 6.60 -4.16 -2.08
CA THR A 97 5.65 -4.96 -1.31
C THR A 97 5.72 -4.58 0.16
N ILE A 98 4.56 -4.27 0.75
CA ILE A 98 4.42 -3.88 2.15
C ILE A 98 3.56 -4.91 2.87
N VAL A 99 4.08 -5.53 3.92
CA VAL A 99 3.28 -6.29 4.89
C VAL A 99 2.79 -5.32 5.96
N LEU A 100 1.49 -5.19 6.13
CA LEU A 100 0.84 -4.26 7.06
C LEU A 100 -0.04 -5.02 8.04
N GLY A 101 0.11 -4.73 9.33
CA GLY A 101 -0.73 -5.35 10.37
C GLY A 101 -0.84 -4.49 11.63
N THR A 102 -1.89 -4.72 12.42
CA THR A 102 -2.00 -4.20 13.77
C THR A 102 -1.40 -5.22 14.74
N VAL A 103 -0.53 -4.76 15.62
CA VAL A 103 0.26 -5.62 16.52
C VAL A 103 -0.60 -6.43 17.49
N GLN A 104 0.01 -7.44 18.08
CA GLN A 104 -0.62 -8.34 19.05
C GLN A 104 -1.29 -7.58 20.20
N ASN A 105 -2.47 -8.03 20.60
CA ASN A 105 -3.37 -7.47 21.60
C ASN A 105 -3.96 -6.10 21.24
N ASP A 106 -3.80 -5.64 19.98
CA ASP A 106 -4.43 -4.43 19.47
C ASP A 106 -5.44 -4.78 18.37
N ILE A 107 -6.68 -4.32 18.54
CA ILE A 107 -7.78 -4.61 17.60
C ILE A 107 -8.18 -3.39 16.77
N HIS A 108 -7.48 -2.26 16.94
CA HIS A 108 -7.78 -1.04 16.22
C HIS A 108 -7.24 -1.11 14.79
N ASP A 109 -8.10 -0.96 13.81
CA ASP A 109 -7.73 -1.10 12.39
C ASP A 109 -8.19 0.04 11.48
N ILE A 110 -9.00 0.99 11.97
CA ILE A 110 -9.47 2.12 11.15
C ILE A 110 -8.29 2.88 10.54
N GLY A 111 -7.34 3.31 11.35
CA GLY A 111 -6.16 4.04 10.87
C GLY A 111 -5.28 3.19 9.94
N LYS A 112 -5.11 1.92 10.26
CA LYS A 112 -4.39 0.96 9.41
C LYS A 112 -5.03 0.81 8.04
N ASN A 113 -6.37 0.73 7.97
CA ASN A 113 -7.10 0.58 6.72
C ASN A 113 -7.00 1.83 5.84
N ILE A 114 -6.97 3.02 6.43
CA ILE A 114 -6.69 4.28 5.72
C ILE A 114 -5.27 4.24 5.12
N VAL A 115 -4.27 3.86 5.92
CA VAL A 115 -2.88 3.70 5.45
C VAL A 115 -2.78 2.69 4.32
N LYS A 116 -3.44 1.52 4.44
CA LYS A 116 -3.53 0.52 3.39
C LYS A 116 -4.05 1.11 2.08
N THR A 117 -5.18 1.79 2.15
CA THR A 117 -5.82 2.39 0.98
C THR A 117 -4.91 3.40 0.31
N LEU A 118 -4.31 4.31 1.08
CA LEU A 118 -3.39 5.32 0.53
C LEU A 118 -2.10 4.70 -0.05
N LEU A 119 -1.49 3.72 0.60
CA LEU A 119 -0.31 3.03 0.07
C LEU A 119 -0.64 2.29 -1.24
N SER A 120 -1.78 1.59 -1.29
CA SER A 120 -2.24 0.91 -2.51
C SER A 120 -2.51 1.90 -3.63
N SER A 121 -3.15 3.04 -3.32
CA SER A 121 -3.42 4.11 -4.30
C SER A 121 -2.15 4.79 -4.83
N HIS A 122 -1.02 4.60 -4.17
CA HIS A 122 0.27 5.13 -4.61
C HIS A 122 1.19 4.05 -5.22
N GLY A 123 0.63 2.91 -5.61
CA GLY A 123 1.34 1.88 -6.39
C GLY A 123 2.13 0.87 -5.56
N PHE A 124 1.88 0.74 -4.24
CA PHE A 124 2.45 -0.33 -3.43
C PHE A 124 1.55 -1.57 -3.46
N LYS A 125 2.15 -2.75 -3.49
CA LYS A 125 1.46 -4.00 -3.17
C LYS A 125 1.35 -4.13 -1.65
N VAL A 126 0.15 -3.94 -1.09
CA VAL A 126 -0.07 -4.00 0.36
C VAL A 126 -0.73 -5.31 0.75
N ILE A 127 -0.02 -6.10 1.55
CA ILE A 127 -0.49 -7.35 2.15
C ILE A 127 -0.96 -7.05 3.58
N ASP A 128 -2.25 -6.88 3.76
CA ASP A 128 -2.86 -6.68 5.06
C ASP A 128 -3.01 -8.02 5.78
N ILE A 129 -2.27 -8.20 6.87
CA ILE A 129 -2.31 -9.42 7.69
C ILE A 129 -3.27 -9.32 8.89
N GLY A 130 -4.07 -8.26 8.92
CA GLY A 130 -5.15 -8.10 9.87
C GLY A 130 -4.77 -7.34 11.15
N ARG A 131 -5.42 -7.70 12.24
CA ARG A 131 -5.25 -7.12 13.57
C ARG A 131 -4.97 -8.21 14.61
N ASP A 132 -4.48 -7.82 15.78
CA ASP A 132 -4.05 -8.76 16.83
C ASP A 132 -3.02 -9.76 16.28
N VAL A 133 -2.05 -9.26 15.55
CA VAL A 133 -1.08 -10.07 14.81
C VAL A 133 0.12 -10.38 15.69
N ALA A 134 0.37 -11.66 15.91
CA ALA A 134 1.55 -12.12 16.65
C ALA A 134 2.85 -11.78 15.90
N PRO A 135 3.96 -11.49 16.60
CA PRO A 135 5.27 -11.19 15.99
C PRO A 135 5.72 -12.17 14.92
N SER A 136 5.52 -13.48 15.13
CA SER A 136 5.91 -14.51 14.16
C SER A 136 5.16 -14.41 12.82
N LYS A 137 3.90 -13.93 12.85
CA LYS A 137 3.10 -13.77 11.64
C LYS A 137 3.58 -12.62 10.75
N PHE A 138 4.15 -11.57 11.35
CA PHE A 138 4.81 -10.52 10.57
C PHE A 138 6.03 -11.07 9.82
N LEU A 139 6.87 -11.88 10.49
CA LEU A 139 8.05 -12.48 9.86
C LEU A 139 7.64 -13.48 8.77
N GLU A 140 6.74 -14.41 9.08
CA GLU A 140 6.23 -15.39 8.11
C GLU A 140 5.65 -14.72 6.85
N ALA A 141 4.87 -13.65 7.04
CA ALA A 141 4.29 -12.90 5.92
C ALA A 141 5.36 -12.15 5.12
N ALA A 142 6.32 -11.51 5.80
CA ALA A 142 7.40 -10.78 5.16
C ALA A 142 8.27 -11.69 4.28
N GLU A 143 8.58 -12.89 4.76
CA GLU A 143 9.34 -13.90 4.00
C GLU A 143 8.53 -14.43 2.80
N ARG A 144 7.28 -14.85 3.04
CA ARG A 144 6.42 -15.43 2.01
C ARG A 144 6.17 -14.46 0.86
N GLU A 145 5.88 -13.20 1.18
CA GLU A 145 5.54 -12.16 0.20
C GLU A 145 6.76 -11.43 -0.36
N LYS A 146 7.97 -11.75 0.13
CA LYS A 146 9.22 -11.05 -0.20
C LYS A 146 9.08 -9.54 0.00
N ALA A 147 8.60 -9.15 1.17
CA ALA A 147 8.30 -7.76 1.49
C ALA A 147 9.56 -6.89 1.45
N ASP A 148 9.42 -5.65 0.98
CA ASP A 148 10.43 -4.61 1.13
C ASP A 148 10.27 -3.90 2.48
N ILE A 149 9.01 -3.75 2.92
CA ILE A 149 8.64 -3.02 4.13
C ILE A 149 7.71 -3.87 5.00
N VAL A 150 7.94 -3.83 6.31
CA VAL A 150 7.00 -4.30 7.33
C VAL A 150 6.46 -3.08 8.07
N ALA A 151 5.15 -2.85 7.99
CA ALA A 151 4.47 -1.73 8.61
C ALA A 151 3.60 -2.22 9.78
N MET A 152 3.81 -1.66 10.96
CA MET A 152 3.09 -2.04 12.17
C MET A 152 2.28 -0.87 12.71
N SER A 153 1.01 -1.14 13.03
CA SER A 153 0.10 -0.20 13.70
C SER A 153 -0.09 -0.58 15.16
N ALA A 154 0.02 0.41 16.06
CA ALA A 154 -0.34 0.27 17.46
C ALA A 154 -1.05 1.54 17.95
N LEU A 155 -2.23 1.39 18.57
CA LEU A 155 -3.00 2.55 19.03
C LEU A 155 -2.85 2.80 20.53
N MET A 156 -2.71 1.75 21.34
CA MET A 156 -2.68 1.86 22.80
C MET A 156 -1.26 1.77 23.35
N THR A 157 -0.98 2.51 24.43
CA THR A 157 0.31 2.42 25.13
C THR A 157 0.59 1.03 25.67
N THR A 158 -0.44 0.26 25.99
CA THR A 158 -0.36 -1.14 26.45
C THR A 158 0.04 -2.12 25.35
N THR A 159 -0.25 -1.79 24.08
CA THR A 159 0.09 -2.63 22.91
C THR A 159 1.38 -2.19 22.22
N ARG A 160 1.85 -0.96 22.47
CA ARG A 160 3.12 -0.44 21.96
C ARG A 160 4.32 -1.38 22.15
N PRO A 161 4.51 -2.08 23.29
CA PRO A 161 5.62 -3.02 23.46
C PRO A 161 5.64 -4.18 22.47
N ALA A 162 4.49 -4.57 21.89
CA ALA A 162 4.44 -5.62 20.87
C ALA A 162 5.22 -5.25 19.59
N THR A 163 5.37 -3.96 19.28
CA THR A 163 6.22 -3.49 18.17
C THR A 163 7.69 -3.85 18.42
N ARG A 164 8.18 -3.64 19.67
CA ARG A 164 9.53 -4.02 20.08
C ARG A 164 9.72 -5.54 20.01
N SER A 165 8.75 -6.30 20.53
CA SER A 165 8.79 -7.77 20.49
C SER A 165 8.91 -8.29 19.06
N THR A 166 8.21 -7.65 18.12
CA THR A 166 8.29 -8.00 16.69
C THR A 166 9.69 -7.70 16.14
N ILE A 167 10.26 -6.53 16.40
CA ILE A 167 11.61 -6.17 15.94
C ILE A 167 12.67 -7.13 16.54
N ASN A 168 12.53 -7.46 17.83
CA ASN A 168 13.42 -8.42 18.50
C ASN A 168 13.39 -9.78 17.81
N LEU A 169 12.19 -10.28 17.45
CA LEU A 169 12.05 -11.54 16.73
C LEU A 169 12.75 -11.50 15.36
N PHE A 170 12.59 -10.41 14.60
CA PHE A 170 13.32 -10.24 13.34
C PHE A 170 14.85 -10.23 13.54
N THR A 171 15.33 -9.67 14.66
CA THR A 171 16.75 -9.63 15.00
C THR A 171 17.26 -11.02 15.39
N GLU A 172 16.52 -11.75 16.24
CA GLU A 172 16.83 -13.12 16.67
C GLU A 172 16.85 -14.10 15.49
N ALA A 173 15.95 -13.90 14.52
CA ALA A 173 15.92 -14.66 13.28
C ALA A 173 17.03 -14.27 12.26
N GLY A 174 17.86 -13.26 12.56
CA GLY A 174 18.87 -12.73 11.64
C GLY A 174 18.29 -11.99 10.42
N ALA A 175 17.00 -11.67 10.45
CA ALA A 175 16.26 -11.12 9.32
C ALA A 175 16.05 -9.58 9.39
N ARG A 176 16.42 -8.93 10.51
CA ARG A 176 16.15 -7.50 10.75
C ARG A 176 16.62 -6.57 9.61
N LEU A 177 17.76 -6.84 9.02
CA LEU A 177 18.34 -6.00 7.96
C LEU A 177 17.77 -6.28 6.57
N ASN A 178 17.00 -7.34 6.40
CA ASN A 178 16.38 -7.68 5.12
C ASN A 178 15.16 -6.81 4.80
N TYR A 179 14.58 -6.18 5.82
CA TYR A 179 13.33 -5.44 5.72
C TYR A 179 13.47 -4.04 6.30
N LYS A 180 12.77 -3.08 5.71
CA LYS A 180 12.50 -1.79 6.36
C LYS A 180 11.30 -1.94 7.28
N ILE A 181 11.44 -1.58 8.55
CA ILE A 181 10.36 -1.68 9.54
C ILE A 181 9.89 -0.28 9.93
N ILE A 182 8.63 0.02 9.65
CA ILE A 182 8.01 1.32 9.97
C ILE A 182 6.85 1.16 10.94
N LEU A 183 6.61 2.20 11.72
CA LEU A 183 5.59 2.22 12.74
C LEU A 183 4.64 3.41 12.57
N GLY A 184 3.38 3.19 12.97
CA GLY A 184 2.38 4.23 13.07
C GLY A 184 1.33 3.89 14.13
N GLY A 185 0.42 4.84 14.36
CA GLY A 185 -0.66 4.72 15.33
C GLY A 185 -0.52 5.65 16.53
N GLY A 186 -1.62 5.85 17.25
CA GLY A 186 -1.77 6.94 18.23
C GLY A 186 -0.83 6.92 19.44
N CYS A 187 -0.19 5.78 19.74
CA CYS A 187 0.79 5.67 20.83
C CYS A 187 2.24 5.64 20.35
N ILE A 188 2.48 5.75 19.05
CA ILE A 188 3.82 5.71 18.45
C ILE A 188 4.31 7.14 18.23
N ASP A 189 5.59 7.35 18.52
CA ASP A 189 6.32 8.58 18.26
C ASP A 189 7.74 8.31 17.75
N GLN A 190 8.42 9.33 17.27
CA GLN A 190 9.78 9.20 16.75
C GLN A 190 10.79 8.75 17.82
N ALA A 191 10.58 9.12 19.08
CA ALA A 191 11.46 8.73 20.16
C ALA A 191 11.40 7.19 20.38
N TRP A 192 10.20 6.62 20.36
CA TRP A 192 10.01 5.18 20.44
C TRP A 192 10.63 4.42 19.27
N VAL A 193 10.44 4.92 18.05
CA VAL A 193 11.02 4.34 16.83
C VAL A 193 12.54 4.27 16.94
N ASN A 194 13.17 5.36 17.40
CA ASN A 194 14.62 5.41 17.61
C ASN A 194 15.07 4.45 18.71
N GLU A 195 14.30 4.36 19.81
CA GLU A 195 14.61 3.48 20.96
C GLU A 195 14.62 2.01 20.59
N ILE A 196 13.65 1.56 19.75
CA ILE A 196 13.52 0.14 19.40
C ILE A 196 14.23 -0.24 18.10
N GLY A 197 14.86 0.72 17.41
CA GLY A 197 15.62 0.49 16.20
C GLY A 197 14.76 0.19 14.96
N ALA A 198 13.56 0.79 14.87
CA ALA A 198 12.77 0.79 13.63
C ALA A 198 13.33 1.79 12.61
N ASP A 199 12.98 1.64 11.33
CA ASP A 199 13.52 2.45 10.24
C ASP A 199 12.73 3.75 10.00
N GLY A 200 11.51 3.87 10.55
CA GLY A 200 10.75 5.09 10.39
C GLY A 200 9.43 5.14 11.14
N TYR A 201 8.92 6.36 11.26
CA TYR A 201 7.65 6.72 11.87
C TYR A 201 6.80 7.53 10.89
N ALA A 202 5.53 7.21 10.84
CA ALA A 202 4.53 8.01 10.14
C ALA A 202 3.42 8.41 11.12
N ALA A 203 3.22 9.72 11.27
CA ALA A 203 2.18 10.27 12.14
C ALA A 203 0.78 10.10 11.56
N ASP A 204 0.69 10.04 10.24
CA ASP A 204 -0.56 9.92 9.49
C ASP A 204 -0.36 9.09 8.21
N ALA A 205 -1.44 8.87 7.48
CA ALA A 205 -1.42 8.03 6.30
C ALA A 205 -0.67 8.65 5.11
N ALA A 206 -0.67 9.97 4.98
CA ALA A 206 0.09 10.68 3.95
C ALA A 206 1.59 10.57 4.22
N GLY A 207 2.00 10.82 5.46
CA GLY A 207 3.37 10.64 5.91
C GLY A 207 3.88 9.20 5.72
N ALA A 208 3.00 8.20 5.87
CA ALA A 208 3.34 6.80 5.62
C ALA A 208 3.70 6.55 4.14
N VAL A 209 2.96 7.15 3.21
CA VAL A 209 3.25 7.07 1.78
C VAL A 209 4.60 7.67 1.45
N ASP A 210 4.86 8.90 1.93
CA ASP A 210 6.12 9.60 1.68
C ASP A 210 7.32 8.84 2.26
N LEU A 211 7.15 8.28 3.46
CA LEU A 211 8.16 7.46 4.12
C LEU A 211 8.45 6.20 3.31
N CYS A 212 7.43 5.45 2.91
CA CYS A 212 7.58 4.23 2.15
C CYS A 212 8.28 4.50 0.80
N LYS A 213 7.88 5.55 0.07
CA LYS A 213 8.55 5.95 -1.17
C LYS A 213 10.04 6.20 -0.98
N LYS A 214 10.43 6.89 0.10
CA LYS A 214 11.85 7.14 0.42
C LYS A 214 12.63 5.86 0.74
N LEU A 215 11.99 4.90 1.42
CA LEU A 215 12.66 3.67 1.88
C LEU A 215 12.87 2.65 0.76
N VAL A 216 12.04 2.66 -0.30
CA VAL A 216 12.18 1.74 -1.46
C VAL A 216 12.99 2.34 -2.61
N GLN A 217 13.23 3.66 -2.63
CA GLN A 217 14.18 4.27 -3.57
C GLN A 217 15.60 3.83 -3.20
N ARG A 218 16.15 2.92 -4.00
CA ARG A 218 17.55 2.45 -3.89
C ARG A 218 18.49 3.35 -4.68
#